data_056b9b354b68f10f69909ef5d3a1d09f
#
_entry.id   056b9b354b68f10f69909ef5d3a1d09f
#
_cell.length_a   1.000
_cell.length_b   1.000
_cell.length_c   1.000
_cell.angle_alpha   90.00
_cell.angle_beta   90.00
_cell.angle_gamma   90.00
#
_symmetry.space_group_name_H-M   'P 1'
#
loop_
_entity.id
_entity.type
_entity.pdbx_description
1 polymer ?
#
loop_
_entity_poly.entity_id
_entity_poly.type
_entity_poly.pdbx_seq_one_letter_code
_entity_poly.pdbx_strand_id
1 'polypeptide(L)'
;MARLLKKPLIIASAAVILLVIGFFVYIQNAFTGTRCEAAKHLDADMIGDCYGCHLKVTPQVAQDWYESKHGVTLVRCQVCHGQPDGKGAVPFKRVPGVEVCAACHGLAIDKMTALY
;
A
#
# COMPACT_ATOMS: atom_id res chain seq x y z
N MET A 1 21.98 27.63 46.62
CA MET A 1 22.13 28.04 45.19
C MET A 1 21.92 26.91 44.18
N ALA A 2 22.24 25.66 44.44
CA ALA A 2 22.11 24.54 43.48
C ALA A 2 20.70 24.14 43.05
N ARG A 3 19.65 24.47 43.82
CA ARG A 3 18.24 24.15 43.51
C ARG A 3 17.59 25.07 42.46
N LEU A 4 18.08 26.30 42.30
CA LEU A 4 17.51 27.26 41.35
C LEU A 4 17.96 27.01 39.91
N LEU A 5 19.15 26.44 39.72
CA LEU A 5 19.68 26.13 38.39
C LEU A 5 19.08 24.85 37.76
N LYS A 6 18.50 23.96 38.54
CA LYS A 6 17.90 22.69 38.05
C LYS A 6 16.56 22.88 37.33
N LYS A 7 15.77 23.88 37.71
CA LYS A 7 14.46 24.15 37.10
C LYS A 7 14.52 24.53 35.63
N PRO A 8 15.36 25.50 35.20
CA PRO A 8 15.44 25.87 33.79
C PRO A 8 16.01 24.73 32.93
N LEU A 9 16.91 23.90 33.47
CA LEU A 9 17.46 22.76 32.76
C LEU A 9 16.40 21.66 32.52
N ILE A 10 15.53 21.40 33.48
CA ILE A 10 14.41 20.45 33.36
C ILE A 10 13.40 20.96 32.35
N ILE A 11 13.08 22.24 32.36
CA ILE A 11 12.14 22.85 31.39
C ILE A 11 12.74 22.79 29.97
N ALA A 12 14.01 23.10 29.82
CA ALA A 12 14.68 23.03 28.53
C ALA A 12 14.74 21.61 27.98
N SER A 13 15.04 20.61 28.83
CA SER A 13 15.05 19.22 28.41
C SER A 13 13.65 18.71 28.02
N ALA A 14 12.61 19.07 28.75
CA ALA A 14 11.24 18.74 28.42
C ALA A 14 10.80 19.37 27.10
N ALA A 15 11.16 20.63 26.83
CA ALA A 15 10.88 21.29 25.56
C ALA A 15 11.56 20.60 24.37
N VAL A 16 12.82 20.20 24.52
CA VAL A 16 13.53 19.44 23.48
C VAL A 16 12.88 18.10 23.20
N ILE A 17 12.48 17.35 24.24
CA ILE A 17 11.80 16.07 24.08
C ILE A 17 10.47 16.24 23.34
N LEU A 18 9.67 17.25 23.67
CA LEU A 18 8.42 17.53 22.98
C LEU A 18 8.63 17.91 21.51
N LEU A 19 9.68 18.68 21.20
CA LEU A 19 10.05 19.01 19.81
C LEU A 19 10.46 17.75 19.02
N VAL A 20 11.23 16.85 19.62
CA VAL A 20 11.64 15.61 18.98
C VAL A 20 10.44 14.69 18.74
N ILE A 21 9.55 14.55 19.73
CA ILE A 21 8.32 13.78 19.57
C ILE A 21 7.43 14.39 18.49
N GLY A 22 7.21 15.70 18.52
CA GLY A 22 6.42 16.41 17.51
C GLY A 22 7.00 16.27 16.10
N PHE A 23 8.31 16.37 15.96
CA PHE A 23 9.01 16.15 14.70
C PHE A 23 8.86 14.68 14.22
N PHE A 24 8.98 13.71 15.13
CA PHE A 24 8.80 12.30 14.78
C PHE A 24 7.37 11.98 14.34
N VAL A 25 6.38 12.52 15.05
CA VAL A 25 4.96 12.41 14.66
C VAL A 25 4.70 13.09 13.32
N TYR A 26 5.28 14.26 13.09
CA TYR A 26 5.18 14.98 11.82
C TYR A 26 5.77 14.16 10.66
N ILE A 27 6.98 13.61 10.84
CA ILE A 27 7.62 12.74 9.86
C ILE A 27 6.78 11.50 9.61
N GLN A 28 6.31 10.83 10.63
CA GLN A 28 5.42 9.66 10.51
C GLN A 28 4.18 10.01 9.67
N ASN A 29 3.49 11.11 9.99
CA ASN A 29 2.32 11.54 9.25
C ASN A 29 2.63 11.99 7.82
N ALA A 30 3.78 12.60 7.58
CA ALA A 30 4.23 13.02 6.24
C ALA A 30 4.58 11.82 5.36
N PHE A 31 5.22 10.79 5.92
CA PHE A 31 5.61 9.58 5.17
C PHE A 31 4.52 8.52 5.09
N THR A 32 3.65 8.41 6.12
CA THR A 32 2.48 7.51 6.08
C THR A 32 1.24 8.18 5.50
N GLY A 33 1.43 9.43 5.02
CA GLY A 33 0.35 10.33 4.64
C GLY A 33 -0.65 9.74 3.68
N THR A 34 -1.82 9.94 4.01
CA THR A 34 -3.07 10.35 3.31
C THR A 34 -3.15 10.24 1.78
N ARG A 35 -2.08 9.92 1.05
CA ARG A 35 -2.11 9.73 -0.41
C ARG A 35 -3.04 8.60 -0.85
N CYS A 36 -3.27 7.60 0.02
CA CYS A 36 -4.14 6.48 -0.30
C CYS A 36 -5.64 6.79 -0.12
N GLU A 37 -6.03 7.72 0.74
CA GLU A 37 -7.44 8.02 1.01
C GLU A 37 -8.15 8.79 -0.11
N ALA A 38 -7.42 9.58 -0.88
CA ALA A 38 -7.94 10.42 -1.97
C ALA A 38 -7.61 9.90 -3.37
N ALA A 39 -6.87 8.81 -3.49
CA ALA A 39 -6.40 8.31 -4.76
C ALA A 39 -7.56 7.69 -5.56
N LYS A 40 -8.01 8.44 -6.51
CA LYS A 40 -8.72 7.89 -7.66
C LYS A 40 -7.68 7.23 -8.55
N HIS A 41 -7.24 6.06 -8.37
CA HIS A 41 -6.32 5.24 -9.20
C HIS A 41 -5.75 5.87 -10.52
N LEU A 42 -5.74 7.19 -10.61
CA LEU A 42 -5.39 7.96 -11.80
C LEU A 42 -4.13 8.81 -11.60
N ASP A 43 -3.61 8.91 -10.37
CA ASP A 43 -2.39 9.67 -10.09
C ASP A 43 -1.17 8.83 -10.44
N ALA A 44 -0.41 9.31 -11.41
CA ALA A 44 0.80 8.65 -11.92
C ALA A 44 1.82 8.30 -10.82
N ASP A 45 1.89 9.11 -9.77
CA ASP A 45 2.80 8.92 -8.64
C ASP A 45 2.48 7.70 -7.77
N MET A 46 1.27 7.14 -7.91
CA MET A 46 0.77 6.05 -7.08
C MET A 46 0.74 4.69 -7.78
N ILE A 47 1.06 4.66 -9.06
CA ILE A 47 0.99 3.44 -9.90
C ILE A 47 1.93 2.33 -9.42
N GLY A 48 2.94 2.64 -8.60
CA GLY A 48 3.94 1.68 -8.14
C GLY A 48 3.65 0.97 -6.81
N ASP A 49 2.82 1.53 -5.94
CA ASP A 49 2.61 1.03 -4.56
C ASP A 49 1.18 0.54 -4.29
N CYS A 50 0.69 -0.33 -5.16
CA CYS A 50 -0.64 -0.92 -4.99
C CYS A 50 -0.78 -1.63 -3.64
N TYR A 51 0.19 -2.45 -3.26
CA TYR A 51 0.16 -3.23 -2.02
C TYR A 51 0.14 -2.34 -0.77
N GLY A 52 1.09 -1.41 -0.66
CA GLY A 52 1.19 -0.54 0.52
C GLY A 52 -0.05 0.33 0.73
N CYS A 53 -0.67 0.79 -0.36
CA CYS A 53 -1.92 1.53 -0.30
C CYS A 53 -3.09 0.63 0.08
N HIS A 54 -3.25 -0.52 -0.60
CA HIS A 54 -4.34 -1.46 -0.34
C HIS A 54 -4.25 -2.13 1.03
N LEU A 55 -3.05 -2.26 1.61
CA LEU A 55 -2.90 -2.70 3.00
C LEU A 55 -3.60 -1.77 4.01
N LYS A 56 -3.83 -0.51 3.63
CA LYS A 56 -4.56 0.47 4.46
C LYS A 56 -6.04 0.55 4.12
N VAL A 57 -6.39 0.54 2.84
CA VAL A 57 -7.78 0.78 2.39
C VAL A 57 -8.59 -0.49 2.21
N THR A 58 -7.94 -1.60 1.86
CA THR A 58 -8.55 -2.94 1.73
C THR A 58 -7.59 -4.00 2.26
N PRO A 59 -7.31 -4.02 3.58
CA PRO A 59 -6.25 -4.84 4.16
C PRO A 59 -6.41 -6.33 3.88
N GLN A 60 -7.64 -6.85 3.88
CA GLN A 60 -7.89 -8.26 3.62
C GLN A 60 -7.42 -8.67 2.22
N VAL A 61 -7.76 -7.89 1.19
CA VAL A 61 -7.36 -8.18 -0.20
C VAL A 61 -5.82 -8.16 -0.36
N ALA A 62 -5.17 -7.18 0.27
CA ALA A 62 -3.71 -7.09 0.25
C ALA A 62 -3.06 -8.28 0.96
N GLN A 63 -3.59 -8.68 2.12
CA GLN A 63 -3.10 -9.81 2.89
C GLN A 63 -3.31 -11.13 2.16
N ASP A 64 -4.52 -11.38 1.62
CA ASP A 64 -4.83 -12.57 0.85
C ASP A 64 -3.89 -12.73 -0.35
N TRP A 65 -3.59 -11.61 -1.05
CA TRP A 65 -2.61 -11.64 -2.13
C TRP A 65 -1.21 -11.99 -1.59
N TYR A 66 -0.77 -11.34 -0.52
CA TYR A 66 0.57 -11.56 0.05
C TYR A 66 0.80 -13.01 0.49
N GLU A 67 -0.21 -13.65 1.08
CA GLU A 67 -0.16 -15.05 1.53
C GLU A 67 -0.40 -16.06 0.39
N SER A 68 -0.87 -15.58 -0.76
CA SER A 68 -1.15 -16.44 -1.91
C SER A 68 0.11 -16.87 -2.66
N LYS A 69 -0.06 -17.87 -3.54
CA LYS A 69 0.98 -18.27 -4.50
C LYS A 69 1.42 -17.10 -5.39
N HIS A 70 0.51 -16.20 -5.76
CA HIS A 70 0.83 -15.03 -6.56
C HIS A 70 1.74 -14.05 -5.81
N GLY A 71 1.51 -13.82 -4.53
CA GLY A 71 2.38 -12.99 -3.70
C GLY A 71 3.77 -13.60 -3.55
N VAL A 72 3.85 -14.89 -3.23
CA VAL A 72 5.13 -15.62 -3.10
C VAL A 72 5.94 -15.61 -4.41
N THR A 73 5.27 -15.69 -5.56
CA THR A 73 5.91 -15.64 -6.89
C THR A 73 6.01 -14.23 -7.46
N LEU A 74 5.66 -13.21 -6.68
CA LEU A 74 5.74 -11.79 -7.03
C LEU A 74 4.92 -11.41 -8.29
N VAL A 75 3.81 -12.10 -8.53
CA VAL A 75 2.84 -11.69 -9.56
C VAL A 75 2.17 -10.40 -9.08
N ARG A 76 2.54 -9.28 -9.70
CA ARG A 76 2.08 -7.95 -9.29
C ARG A 76 0.60 -7.74 -9.58
N CYS A 77 -0.04 -6.87 -8.80
CA CYS A 77 -1.46 -6.54 -8.91
C CYS A 77 -1.88 -6.12 -10.33
N GLN A 78 -1.04 -5.32 -11.00
CA GLN A 78 -1.31 -4.85 -12.36
C GLN A 78 -1.30 -5.94 -13.44
N VAL A 79 -0.74 -7.10 -13.17
CA VAL A 79 -0.78 -8.25 -14.10
C VAL A 79 -2.22 -8.71 -14.30
N CYS A 80 -3.02 -8.69 -13.24
CA CYS A 80 -4.44 -9.07 -13.27
C CYS A 80 -5.37 -7.87 -13.42
N HIS A 81 -5.09 -6.78 -12.72
CA HIS A 81 -5.97 -5.61 -12.67
C HIS A 81 -5.71 -4.57 -13.76
N GLY A 82 -4.58 -4.67 -14.46
CA GLY A 82 -4.13 -3.64 -15.39
C GLY A 82 -3.54 -2.42 -14.68
N GLN A 83 -3.06 -1.46 -15.46
CA GLN A 83 -2.52 -0.21 -14.94
C GLN A 83 -3.63 0.83 -14.80
N PRO A 84 -3.70 1.55 -13.66
CA PRO A 84 -4.75 2.54 -13.40
C PRO A 84 -4.80 3.68 -14.42
N ASP A 85 -3.66 4.03 -15.03
CA ASP A 85 -3.57 5.04 -16.08
C ASP A 85 -4.05 4.57 -17.45
N GLY A 86 -4.45 3.30 -17.57
CA GLY A 86 -4.93 2.69 -18.81
C GLY A 86 -3.84 2.46 -19.88
N LYS A 87 -2.56 2.72 -19.59
CA LYS A 87 -1.45 2.58 -20.55
C LYS A 87 -0.83 1.19 -20.58
N GLY A 88 -1.28 0.28 -19.72
CA GLY A 88 -0.82 -1.10 -19.68
C GLY A 88 -1.44 -1.97 -20.77
N ALA A 89 -0.81 -3.12 -21.06
CA ALA A 89 -1.35 -4.12 -21.99
C ALA A 89 -2.67 -4.72 -21.51
N VAL A 90 -2.89 -4.74 -20.19
CA VAL A 90 -4.16 -5.16 -19.57
C VAL A 90 -4.96 -3.91 -19.21
N PRO A 91 -6.20 -3.76 -19.71
CA PRO A 91 -7.07 -2.67 -19.31
C PRO A 91 -7.36 -2.70 -17.81
N PHE A 92 -7.38 -1.54 -17.16
CA PHE A 92 -7.69 -1.49 -15.74
C PHE A 92 -9.10 -1.96 -15.46
N LYS A 93 -9.21 -3.01 -14.65
CA LYS A 93 -10.49 -3.55 -14.17
C LYS A 93 -10.42 -3.78 -12.67
N ARG A 94 -11.45 -3.31 -11.96
CA ARG A 94 -11.60 -3.53 -10.53
C ARG A 94 -11.76 -5.02 -10.20
N VAL A 95 -12.46 -5.75 -11.05
CA VAL A 95 -12.59 -7.21 -10.98
C VAL A 95 -12.06 -7.75 -12.31
N PRO A 96 -10.90 -8.43 -12.31
CA PRO A 96 -10.36 -9.04 -13.51
C PRO A 96 -11.28 -10.17 -14.00
N GLY A 97 -11.41 -10.30 -15.32
CA GLY A 97 -12.13 -11.42 -15.91
C GLY A 97 -11.26 -12.67 -15.98
N VAL A 98 -11.91 -13.81 -16.23
CA VAL A 98 -11.23 -15.11 -16.35
C VAL A 98 -10.20 -15.15 -17.50
N GLU A 99 -10.38 -14.32 -18.52
CA GLU A 99 -9.46 -14.17 -19.63
C GLU A 99 -8.04 -13.77 -19.20
N VAL A 100 -7.93 -12.98 -18.11
CA VAL A 100 -6.64 -12.58 -17.54
C VAL A 100 -5.95 -13.77 -16.89
N CYS A 101 -6.73 -14.59 -16.19
CA CYS A 101 -6.24 -15.82 -15.56
C CYS A 101 -5.77 -16.83 -16.63
N ALA A 102 -6.50 -16.93 -17.73
CA ALA A 102 -6.21 -17.86 -18.82
C ALA A 102 -4.86 -17.61 -19.48
N ALA A 103 -4.33 -16.39 -19.45
CA ALA A 103 -3.01 -16.06 -20.00
C ALA A 103 -1.87 -16.89 -19.37
N CYS A 104 -2.02 -17.28 -18.09
CA CYS A 104 -1.04 -18.12 -17.39
C CYS A 104 -1.61 -19.50 -17.03
N HIS A 105 -2.92 -19.60 -16.83
CA HIS A 105 -3.62 -20.79 -16.31
C HIS A 105 -4.58 -21.43 -17.33
N GLY A 106 -4.37 -21.23 -18.65
CA GLY A 106 -5.29 -21.67 -19.70
C GLY A 106 -5.73 -23.13 -19.56
N LEU A 107 -4.78 -24.07 -19.42
CA LEU A 107 -5.09 -25.50 -19.28
C LEU A 107 -5.92 -25.82 -18.02
N ALA A 108 -5.73 -25.08 -16.92
CA ALA A 108 -6.49 -25.30 -15.68
C ALA A 108 -7.91 -24.73 -15.82
N ILE A 109 -8.06 -23.59 -16.50
CA ILE A 109 -9.35 -22.97 -16.75
C ILE A 109 -10.19 -23.80 -17.71
N ASP A 110 -9.60 -24.29 -18.78
CA ASP A 110 -10.27 -25.16 -19.75
C ASP A 110 -10.82 -26.42 -19.07
N LYS A 111 -10.04 -27.03 -18.16
CA LYS A 111 -10.51 -28.16 -17.36
C LYS A 111 -11.64 -27.81 -16.43
N MET A 112 -11.59 -26.64 -15.78
CA MET A 112 -12.66 -26.20 -14.87
C MET A 112 -13.94 -25.87 -15.63
N THR A 113 -13.86 -25.16 -16.75
CA THR A 113 -15.04 -24.83 -17.57
C THR A 113 -15.67 -26.03 -18.24
N ALA A 114 -14.92 -27.11 -18.46
CA ALA A 114 -15.46 -28.35 -18.98
C ALA A 114 -16.24 -29.19 -17.92
N LEU A 115 -16.12 -28.85 -16.64
CA LEU A 115 -16.78 -29.55 -15.53
C LEU A 115 -18.10 -28.87 -15.08
N TYR A 116 -18.38 -27.66 -15.56
CA TYR A 116 -19.59 -26.89 -15.27
C TYR A 116 -20.35 -26.55 -16.56
#